data_04ab8eb1157229b9b5d973eb96b81dcc
#
_entry.id   04ab8eb1157229b9b5d973eb96b81dcc
#
_cell.length_a   1.000
_cell.length_b   1.000
_cell.length_c   1.000
_cell.angle_alpha   90.00
_cell.angle_beta   90.00
_cell.angle_gamma   90.00
#
_symmetry.space_group_name_H-M   'P 1'
#
loop_
_entity.id
_entity.type
_entity.pdbx_description
1 polymer ?
#
loop_
_entity_poly.entity_id
_entity_poly.type
_entity_poly.pdbx_seq_one_letter_code
_entity_poly.pdbx_strand_id
1 'polypeptide(L)'
;LVGSEMCIRDSIAPLERMGEKSAANAVAAIYKSRDNDLWRLIFALGIRQVGEKAAKVLARRFGTMQALSQATEEELTSIDDVGPITAAYIRQWMESPQSRDLLRRLEDAGVNMSCKEELVDSRFAGMTFVLTGALEKFTRDEAGEMIEKRGGKASGSVSKKTTYVVAGANAGSKLQKAQQLGIPVLTEDEFLELLK
;
A
#
# COMPACT_ATOMS: atom_id res chain seq x y z
N LEU A 1 8.43 -25.79 14.88
CA LEU A 1 8.36 -24.32 14.83
C LEU A 1 8.86 -23.66 16.12
N VAL A 2 8.56 -24.22 17.31
CA VAL A 2 9.05 -23.71 18.60
C VAL A 2 10.59 -23.77 18.70
N GLY A 3 11.23 -24.77 18.09
CA GLY A 3 12.69 -24.88 18.01
C GLY A 3 13.37 -23.78 17.17
N SER A 4 12.67 -23.21 16.17
CA SER A 4 13.22 -22.14 15.32
C SER A 4 13.24 -20.78 16.00
N GLU A 5 12.25 -20.47 16.85
CA GLU A 5 12.22 -19.21 17.63
C GLU A 5 13.39 -19.13 18.61
N MET A 6 13.61 -20.21 19.34
CA MET A 6 14.71 -20.32 20.29
C MET A 6 16.06 -20.20 19.59
N CYS A 7 16.24 -20.88 18.45
CA CYS A 7 17.47 -20.80 17.66
C CYS A 7 17.74 -19.39 17.12
N ILE A 8 16.71 -18.67 16.63
CA ILE A 8 16.86 -17.30 16.13
C ILE A 8 17.23 -16.37 17.29
N ARG A 9 16.53 -16.44 18.42
CA ARG A 9 16.80 -15.62 19.60
C ARG A 9 18.22 -15.87 20.12
N ASP A 10 18.61 -17.13 20.26
CA ASP A 10 19.93 -17.52 20.80
C ASP A 10 21.08 -17.14 19.84
N SER A 11 20.80 -17.04 18.53
CA SER A 11 21.78 -16.58 17.54
C SER A 11 21.91 -15.05 17.50
N ILE A 12 20.86 -14.31 17.86
CA ILE A 12 20.83 -12.84 17.81
C ILE A 12 21.30 -12.22 19.14
N ALA A 13 20.96 -12.83 20.28
CA ALA A 13 21.26 -12.29 21.60
C ALA A 13 22.76 -12.05 21.86
N PRO A 14 23.71 -12.89 21.40
CA PRO A 14 25.14 -12.67 21.60
C PRO A 14 25.79 -11.66 20.65
N LEU A 15 25.05 -11.11 19.67
CA LEU A 15 25.58 -10.10 18.75
C LEU A 15 25.90 -8.79 19.48
N GLU A 16 26.95 -8.11 19.04
CA GLU A 16 27.35 -6.82 19.59
C GLU A 16 26.20 -5.82 19.58
N ARG A 17 25.95 -5.15 20.70
CA ARG A 17 24.83 -4.20 20.94
C ARG A 17 23.44 -4.82 20.92
N MET A 18 23.33 -6.15 20.89
CA MET A 18 22.08 -6.88 21.09
C MET A 18 22.10 -7.51 22.48
N GLY A 19 20.97 -7.52 23.15
CA GLY A 19 20.77 -8.22 24.41
C GLY A 19 19.52 -9.07 24.33
N GLU A 20 19.25 -9.89 25.34
CA GLU A 20 18.09 -10.80 25.36
C GLU A 20 16.76 -10.09 25.06
N LYS A 21 16.54 -8.89 25.63
CA LYS A 21 15.34 -8.09 25.38
C LYS A 21 15.22 -7.64 23.93
N SER A 22 16.33 -7.19 23.31
CA SER A 22 16.35 -6.77 21.92
C SER A 22 16.14 -7.96 20.98
N ALA A 23 16.75 -9.09 21.26
CA ALA A 23 16.55 -10.33 20.52
C ALA A 23 15.10 -10.81 20.61
N ALA A 24 14.51 -10.82 21.81
CA ALA A 24 13.09 -11.17 22.00
C ALA A 24 12.15 -10.23 21.24
N ASN A 25 12.41 -8.92 21.28
CA ASN A 25 11.63 -7.93 20.52
C ASN A 25 11.74 -8.14 19.01
N ALA A 26 12.93 -8.45 18.49
CA ALA A 26 13.13 -8.72 17.07
C ALA A 26 12.36 -9.98 16.63
N VAL A 27 12.43 -11.05 17.40
CA VAL A 27 11.67 -12.28 17.14
C VAL A 27 10.18 -12.00 17.16
N ALA A 28 9.68 -11.30 18.18
CA ALA A 28 8.26 -10.92 18.27
C ALA A 28 7.82 -10.07 17.06
N ALA A 29 8.65 -9.11 16.60
CA ALA A 29 8.37 -8.30 15.43
C ALA A 29 8.31 -9.15 14.14
N ILE A 30 9.21 -10.12 13.97
CA ILE A 30 9.18 -11.06 12.83
C ILE A 30 7.88 -11.87 12.83
N TYR A 31 7.47 -12.40 13.99
CA TYR A 31 6.22 -13.15 14.07
C TYR A 31 5.00 -12.28 13.78
N LYS A 32 4.94 -11.07 14.35
CA LYS A 32 3.88 -10.12 14.07
C LYS A 32 3.82 -9.71 12.59
N SER A 33 4.95 -9.68 11.90
CA SER A 33 5.00 -9.32 10.48
C SER A 33 4.30 -10.32 9.57
N ARG A 34 4.08 -11.55 10.00
CA ARG A 34 3.33 -12.57 9.25
C ARG A 34 1.89 -12.16 8.97
N ASP A 35 1.32 -11.38 9.89
CA ASP A 35 -0.06 -10.90 9.79
C ASP A 35 -0.21 -9.59 9.01
N ASN A 36 0.87 -9.07 8.44
CA ASN A 36 0.82 -7.86 7.63
C ASN A 36 -0.05 -8.08 6.37
N ASP A 37 -0.59 -6.98 5.85
CA ASP A 37 -1.34 -7.01 4.60
C ASP A 37 -0.45 -7.40 3.41
N LEU A 38 -1.05 -7.98 2.37
CA LEU A 38 -0.39 -8.44 1.14
C LEU A 38 0.51 -7.38 0.50
N TRP A 39 0.11 -6.10 0.50
CA TRP A 39 0.92 -5.06 -0.10
C TRP A 39 2.29 -4.90 0.56
N ARG A 40 2.37 -5.12 1.89
CA ARG A 40 3.64 -5.09 2.62
C ARG A 40 4.57 -6.23 2.20
N LEU A 41 3.99 -7.40 1.95
CA LEU A 41 4.74 -8.53 1.40
C LEU A 41 5.25 -8.21 -0.01
N ILE A 42 4.39 -7.76 -0.93
CA ILE A 42 4.78 -7.38 -2.29
C ILE A 42 5.91 -6.35 -2.28
N PHE A 43 5.81 -5.32 -1.44
CA PHE A 43 6.86 -4.31 -1.29
C PHE A 43 8.17 -4.91 -0.75
N ALA A 44 8.09 -5.78 0.26
CA ALA A 44 9.25 -6.42 0.90
C ALA A 44 9.99 -7.40 -0.04
N LEU A 45 9.34 -7.95 -1.06
CA LEU A 45 9.97 -8.82 -2.06
C LEU A 45 10.99 -8.07 -2.93
N GLY A 46 11.01 -6.73 -2.91
CA GLY A 46 12.00 -5.93 -3.61
C GLY A 46 11.97 -6.06 -5.13
N ILE A 47 10.79 -6.32 -5.71
CA ILE A 47 10.62 -6.39 -7.16
C ILE A 47 10.99 -5.04 -7.77
N ARG A 48 11.86 -5.05 -8.78
CA ARG A 48 12.36 -3.83 -9.41
C ARG A 48 11.20 -2.99 -9.94
N GLN A 49 11.23 -1.67 -9.71
CA GLN A 49 10.18 -0.69 -10.07
C GLN A 49 8.86 -0.83 -9.30
N VAL A 50 8.76 -1.76 -8.36
CA VAL A 50 7.59 -1.91 -7.49
C VAL A 50 7.86 -1.21 -6.15
N GLY A 51 7.42 0.02 -6.04
CA GLY A 51 7.43 0.79 -4.79
C GLY A 51 6.19 0.51 -3.94
N GLU A 52 6.10 1.14 -2.78
CA GLU A 52 4.97 0.99 -1.85
C GLU A 52 3.62 1.24 -2.52
N LYS A 53 3.52 2.30 -3.33
CA LYS A 53 2.29 2.67 -4.02
C LYS A 53 1.84 1.61 -5.03
N ALA A 54 2.76 1.15 -5.87
CA ALA A 54 2.48 0.06 -6.81
C ALA A 54 2.11 -1.23 -6.08
N ALA A 55 2.79 -1.57 -4.98
CA ALA A 55 2.47 -2.73 -4.17
C ALA A 55 1.03 -2.68 -3.60
N LYS A 56 0.57 -1.52 -3.12
CA LYS A 56 -0.81 -1.32 -2.64
C LYS A 56 -1.83 -1.52 -3.76
N VAL A 57 -1.58 -0.93 -4.93
CA VAL A 57 -2.50 -1.07 -6.08
C VAL A 57 -2.56 -2.51 -6.56
N LEU A 58 -1.41 -3.20 -6.66
CA LEU A 58 -1.34 -4.62 -7.02
C LEU A 58 -2.08 -5.51 -6.02
N ALA A 59 -1.87 -5.29 -4.71
CA ALA A 59 -2.54 -6.06 -3.67
C ALA A 59 -4.07 -5.92 -3.74
N ARG A 60 -4.57 -4.70 -3.90
CA ARG A 60 -6.01 -4.42 -4.04
C ARG A 60 -6.60 -5.04 -5.32
N ARG A 61 -5.88 -4.94 -6.44
CA ARG A 61 -6.36 -5.42 -7.74
C ARG A 61 -6.47 -6.93 -7.81
N PHE A 62 -5.48 -7.65 -7.28
CA PHE A 62 -5.41 -9.11 -7.37
C PHE A 62 -5.93 -9.83 -6.12
N GLY A 63 -5.99 -9.15 -4.98
CA GLY A 63 -6.51 -9.71 -3.73
C GLY A 63 -5.61 -10.76 -3.08
N THR A 64 -4.89 -11.57 -3.85
CA THR A 64 -4.01 -12.64 -3.35
C THR A 64 -2.68 -12.68 -4.11
N MET A 65 -1.64 -13.19 -3.46
CA MET A 65 -0.35 -13.44 -4.11
C MET A 65 -0.46 -14.46 -5.25
N GLN A 66 -1.32 -15.45 -5.11
CA GLN A 66 -1.57 -16.45 -6.14
C GLN A 66 -2.15 -15.80 -7.41
N ALA A 67 -3.18 -14.94 -7.29
CA ALA A 67 -3.75 -14.24 -8.42
C ALA A 67 -2.72 -13.32 -9.10
N LEU A 68 -1.91 -12.58 -8.30
CA LEU A 68 -0.83 -11.76 -8.84
C LEU A 68 0.22 -12.59 -9.59
N SER A 69 0.56 -13.78 -9.10
CA SER A 69 1.54 -14.65 -9.75
C SER A 69 1.07 -15.20 -11.10
N GLN A 70 -0.23 -15.28 -11.33
CA GLN A 70 -0.87 -15.75 -12.56
C GLN A 70 -1.25 -14.61 -13.52
N ALA A 71 -1.14 -13.35 -13.08
CA ALA A 71 -1.51 -12.18 -13.88
C ALA A 71 -0.74 -12.11 -15.19
N THR A 72 -1.42 -11.75 -16.27
CA THR A 72 -0.79 -11.52 -17.57
C THR A 72 -0.13 -10.12 -17.62
N GLU A 73 0.73 -9.89 -18.61
CA GLU A 73 1.37 -8.59 -18.80
C GLU A 73 0.34 -7.52 -19.17
N GLU A 74 -0.69 -7.88 -19.94
CA GLU A 74 -1.81 -7.00 -20.29
C GLU A 74 -2.62 -6.58 -19.05
N GLU A 75 -2.93 -7.53 -18.17
CA GLU A 75 -3.63 -7.23 -16.92
C GLU A 75 -2.82 -6.29 -16.04
N LEU A 76 -1.53 -6.53 -15.90
CA LEU A 76 -0.62 -5.69 -15.12
C LEU A 76 -0.51 -4.27 -15.70
N THR A 77 -0.38 -4.12 -17.02
CA THR A 77 -0.26 -2.82 -17.69
C THR A 77 -1.57 -2.03 -17.71
N SER A 78 -2.70 -2.69 -17.52
CA SER A 78 -4.01 -2.02 -17.38
C SER A 78 -4.17 -1.25 -16.07
N ILE A 79 -3.26 -1.48 -15.10
CA ILE A 79 -3.29 -0.88 -13.77
C ILE A 79 -2.59 0.49 -13.79
N ASP A 80 -3.24 1.51 -13.22
CA ASP A 80 -2.63 2.82 -13.00
C ASP A 80 -1.31 2.69 -12.22
N ASP A 81 -0.29 3.46 -12.63
CA ASP A 81 1.05 3.44 -12.05
C ASP A 81 1.89 2.15 -12.34
N VAL A 82 1.37 1.18 -13.12
CA VAL A 82 2.12 0.00 -13.58
C VAL A 82 2.33 0.09 -15.09
N GLY A 83 3.49 0.58 -15.49
CA GLY A 83 3.87 0.64 -16.93
C GLY A 83 4.39 -0.71 -17.45
N PRO A 84 4.61 -0.84 -18.78
CA PRO A 84 5.11 -2.06 -19.41
C PRO A 84 6.43 -2.57 -18.81
N ILE A 85 7.34 -1.66 -18.45
CA ILE A 85 8.64 -2.02 -17.85
C ILE A 85 8.42 -2.64 -16.45
N THR A 86 7.52 -2.07 -15.66
CA THR A 86 7.19 -2.59 -14.32
C THR A 86 6.49 -3.95 -14.43
N ALA A 87 5.55 -4.09 -15.37
CA ALA A 87 4.86 -5.35 -15.65
C ALA A 87 5.84 -6.48 -16.03
N ALA A 88 6.79 -6.18 -16.91
CA ALA A 88 7.84 -7.12 -17.32
C ALA A 88 8.70 -7.57 -16.12
N TYR A 89 9.10 -6.65 -15.22
CA TYR A 89 9.85 -7.02 -14.01
C TYR A 89 9.02 -7.88 -13.05
N ILE A 90 7.74 -7.59 -12.88
CA ILE A 90 6.84 -8.42 -12.07
C ILE A 90 6.76 -9.84 -12.64
N ARG A 91 6.52 -9.97 -13.94
CA ARG A 91 6.45 -11.27 -14.62
C ARG A 91 7.76 -12.05 -14.50
N GLN A 92 8.89 -11.41 -14.83
CA GLN A 92 10.21 -12.02 -14.71
C GLN A 92 10.48 -12.53 -13.28
N TRP A 93 10.09 -11.73 -12.27
CA TRP A 93 10.25 -12.10 -10.87
C TRP A 93 9.37 -13.30 -10.50
N MET A 94 8.09 -13.30 -10.89
CA MET A 94 7.12 -14.36 -10.59
C MET A 94 7.45 -15.69 -11.31
N GLU A 95 8.08 -15.63 -12.48
CA GLU A 95 8.48 -16.81 -13.25
C GLU A 95 9.77 -17.44 -12.75
N SER A 96 10.57 -16.73 -12.00
CA SER A 96 11.84 -17.22 -11.46
C SER A 96 11.62 -18.41 -10.51
N PRO A 97 12.35 -19.53 -10.67
CA PRO A 97 12.28 -20.66 -9.75
C PRO A 97 12.61 -20.29 -8.30
N GLN A 98 13.55 -19.38 -8.10
CA GLN A 98 13.95 -18.89 -6.78
C GLN A 98 12.80 -18.14 -6.11
N SER A 99 12.09 -17.30 -6.85
CA SER A 99 10.94 -16.53 -6.34
C SER A 99 9.77 -17.44 -5.97
N ARG A 100 9.50 -18.45 -6.78
CA ARG A 100 8.46 -19.45 -6.50
C ARG A 100 8.77 -20.26 -5.24
N ASP A 101 10.02 -20.70 -5.07
CA ASP A 101 10.43 -21.39 -3.84
C ASP A 101 10.33 -20.47 -2.63
N LEU A 102 10.75 -19.21 -2.75
CA LEU A 102 10.61 -18.21 -1.69
C LEU A 102 9.14 -18.00 -1.29
N LEU A 103 8.23 -17.81 -2.25
CA LEU A 103 6.80 -17.62 -1.97
C LEU A 103 6.21 -18.86 -1.27
N ARG A 104 6.54 -20.06 -1.73
CA ARG A 104 6.10 -21.30 -1.09
C ARG A 104 6.59 -21.38 0.36
N ARG A 105 7.85 -21.09 0.63
CA ARG A 105 8.43 -21.09 1.98
C ARG A 105 7.82 -20.05 2.89
N LEU A 106 7.45 -18.88 2.37
CA LEU A 106 6.76 -17.83 3.13
C LEU A 106 5.34 -18.26 3.48
N GLU A 107 4.63 -18.89 2.55
CA GLU A 107 3.31 -19.46 2.76
C GLU A 107 3.35 -20.59 3.81
N ASP A 108 4.26 -21.53 3.68
CA ASP A 108 4.52 -22.62 4.65
C ASP A 108 4.87 -22.06 6.06
N ALA A 109 5.51 -20.90 6.11
CA ALA A 109 5.82 -20.20 7.37
C ALA A 109 4.62 -19.45 7.95
N GLY A 110 3.46 -19.44 7.29
CA GLY A 110 2.24 -18.78 7.75
C GLY A 110 2.20 -17.27 7.51
N VAL A 111 2.95 -16.77 6.51
CA VAL A 111 2.86 -15.37 6.09
C VAL A 111 1.55 -15.15 5.35
N ASN A 112 0.84 -14.07 5.68
CA ASN A 112 -0.40 -13.71 5.01
C ASN A 112 -0.18 -13.41 3.52
N MET A 113 -0.85 -14.16 2.66
CA MET A 113 -0.81 -14.07 1.20
C MET A 113 -2.03 -13.35 0.59
N SER A 114 -2.86 -12.73 1.44
CA SER A 114 -4.11 -12.10 1.02
C SER A 114 -4.17 -10.62 1.41
N CYS A 115 -4.80 -9.82 0.56
CA CYS A 115 -5.13 -8.44 0.86
C CYS A 115 -6.20 -8.40 1.94
N LYS A 116 -5.93 -7.68 3.02
CA LYS A 116 -6.88 -7.45 4.13
C LYS A 116 -7.69 -6.18 3.92
N GLU A 117 -7.21 -5.28 3.05
CA GLU A 117 -7.94 -4.08 2.69
C GLU A 117 -9.09 -4.45 1.74
N GLU A 118 -10.27 -4.64 2.29
CA GLU A 118 -11.48 -4.66 1.48
C GLU A 118 -11.74 -3.25 0.95
N LEU A 119 -11.97 -3.14 -0.37
CA LEU A 119 -12.60 -1.95 -0.91
C LEU A 119 -13.98 -1.86 -0.27
N VAL A 120 -14.22 -0.81 0.53
CA VAL A 120 -15.53 -0.58 1.15
C VAL A 120 -16.58 -0.45 0.06
N ASP A 121 -16.23 0.25 -1.03
CA ASP A 121 -17.01 0.41 -2.26
C ASP A 121 -16.14 0.99 -3.39
N SER A 122 -16.71 1.19 -4.56
CA SER A 122 -16.02 1.78 -5.73
C SER A 122 -16.57 3.17 -6.12
N ARG A 123 -17.25 3.87 -5.20
CA ARG A 123 -17.90 5.16 -5.49
C ARG A 123 -16.94 6.25 -5.94
N PHE A 124 -15.66 6.17 -5.56
CA PHE A 124 -14.60 7.10 -5.98
C PHE A 124 -13.75 6.56 -7.13
N ALA A 125 -14.15 5.48 -7.77
CA ALA A 125 -13.41 4.92 -8.90
C ALA A 125 -13.20 5.97 -10.01
N GLY A 126 -11.94 6.15 -10.41
CA GLY A 126 -11.55 7.15 -11.40
C GLY A 126 -11.48 8.59 -10.89
N MET A 127 -11.84 8.86 -9.64
CA MET A 127 -11.76 10.19 -9.04
C MET A 127 -10.40 10.44 -8.40
N THR A 128 -9.89 11.66 -8.57
CA THR A 128 -8.63 12.11 -7.95
C THR A 128 -8.91 13.22 -6.96
N PHE A 129 -8.49 13.02 -5.72
CA PHE A 129 -8.62 13.97 -4.62
C PHE A 129 -7.27 14.59 -4.28
N VAL A 130 -7.27 15.87 -3.90
CA VAL A 130 -6.09 16.55 -3.37
C VAL A 130 -6.42 17.13 -2.01
N LEU A 131 -5.59 16.80 -1.02
CA LEU A 131 -5.73 17.28 0.35
C LEU A 131 -4.84 18.50 0.56
N THR A 132 -5.39 19.58 1.13
CA THR A 132 -4.65 20.84 1.38
C THR A 132 -5.06 21.48 2.70
N GLY A 133 -4.15 22.23 3.32
CA GLY A 133 -4.39 22.83 4.62
C GLY A 133 -4.17 21.87 5.80
N ALA A 134 -4.44 22.34 7.01
CA ALA A 134 -4.47 21.53 8.22
C ALA A 134 -5.88 20.93 8.37
N LEU A 135 -5.95 19.60 8.36
CA LEU A 135 -7.19 18.88 8.62
C LEU A 135 -7.32 18.65 10.13
N GLU A 136 -8.51 18.87 10.69
CA GLU A 136 -8.77 18.80 12.13
C GLU A 136 -9.40 17.46 12.53
N LYS A 137 -10.21 16.86 11.64
CA LYS A 137 -10.99 15.64 11.94
C LYS A 137 -10.25 14.35 11.64
N PHE A 138 -9.24 14.41 10.78
CA PHE A 138 -8.42 13.26 10.37
C PHE A 138 -7.07 13.73 9.85
N THR A 139 -6.08 12.88 9.89
CA THR A 139 -4.77 13.13 9.27
C THR A 139 -4.86 13.02 7.75
N ARG A 140 -3.84 13.54 7.04
CA ARG A 140 -3.77 13.39 5.57
C ARG A 140 -3.68 11.94 5.13
N ASP A 141 -2.99 11.11 5.92
CA ASP A 141 -2.82 9.69 5.62
C ASP A 141 -4.15 8.94 5.80
N GLU A 142 -4.89 9.22 6.89
CA GLU A 142 -6.23 8.67 7.11
C GLU A 142 -7.22 9.08 6.01
N ALA A 143 -7.22 10.37 5.62
CA ALA A 143 -8.05 10.84 4.51
C ALA A 143 -7.66 10.15 3.19
N GLY A 144 -6.37 9.98 2.94
CA GLY A 144 -5.86 9.23 1.80
C GLY A 144 -6.37 7.80 1.77
N GLU A 145 -6.29 7.09 2.90
CA GLU A 145 -6.82 5.73 3.04
C GLU A 145 -8.32 5.65 2.83
N MET A 146 -9.10 6.62 3.37
CA MET A 146 -10.57 6.67 3.17
C MET A 146 -10.94 6.80 1.70
N ILE A 147 -10.19 7.63 0.93
CA ILE A 147 -10.37 7.80 -0.51
C ILE A 147 -10.00 6.51 -1.25
N GLU A 148 -8.84 5.96 -0.94
CA GLU A 148 -8.31 4.78 -1.60
C GLU A 148 -9.16 3.52 -1.33
N LYS A 149 -9.69 3.36 -0.11
CA LYS A 149 -10.63 2.27 0.23
C LYS A 149 -11.95 2.32 -0.55
N ARG A 150 -12.25 3.45 -1.21
CA ARG A 150 -13.43 3.63 -2.08
C ARG A 150 -13.07 3.71 -3.57
N GLY A 151 -11.88 3.26 -3.93
CA GLY A 151 -11.42 3.20 -5.33
C GLY A 151 -10.91 4.54 -5.88
N GLY A 152 -10.82 5.59 -5.06
CA GLY A 152 -10.28 6.90 -5.45
C GLY A 152 -8.77 6.96 -5.37
N LYS A 153 -8.20 8.07 -5.87
CA LYS A 153 -6.77 8.35 -5.86
C LYS A 153 -6.47 9.62 -5.06
N ALA A 154 -5.64 9.54 -4.02
CA ALA A 154 -5.10 10.71 -3.33
C ALA A 154 -3.85 11.22 -4.06
N SER A 155 -3.81 12.53 -4.38
CA SER A 155 -2.69 13.17 -5.09
C SER A 155 -2.09 14.33 -4.30
N GLY A 156 -0.77 14.48 -4.40
CA GLY A 156 -0.03 15.58 -3.75
C GLY A 156 -0.15 16.92 -4.48
N SER A 157 -0.63 16.97 -5.73
CA SER A 157 -0.67 18.19 -6.55
C SER A 157 -1.98 18.35 -7.30
N VAL A 158 -2.44 19.61 -7.43
CA VAL A 158 -3.66 19.96 -8.19
C VAL A 158 -3.34 20.02 -9.69
N SER A 159 -4.13 19.34 -10.50
CA SER A 159 -4.05 19.31 -11.96
C SER A 159 -5.45 19.27 -12.59
N LYS A 160 -5.54 19.35 -13.92
CA LYS A 160 -6.81 19.22 -14.65
C LYS A 160 -7.50 17.86 -14.46
N LYS A 161 -6.77 16.85 -13.96
CA LYS A 161 -7.31 15.51 -13.64
C LYS A 161 -7.85 15.43 -12.21
N THR A 162 -7.71 16.48 -11.39
CA THR A 162 -8.21 16.50 -10.02
C THR A 162 -9.73 16.68 -10.03
N THR A 163 -10.44 15.77 -9.37
CA THR A 163 -11.89 15.79 -9.27
C THR A 163 -12.37 16.68 -8.13
N TYR A 164 -11.74 16.56 -6.97
CA TYR A 164 -12.06 17.33 -5.77
C TYR A 164 -10.80 17.78 -5.03
N VAL A 165 -10.89 18.92 -4.37
CA VAL A 165 -9.87 19.37 -3.40
C VAL A 165 -10.53 19.45 -2.04
N VAL A 166 -10.02 18.72 -1.06
CA VAL A 166 -10.46 18.80 0.33
C VAL A 166 -9.57 19.82 1.06
N ALA A 167 -10.19 20.89 1.54
CA ALA A 167 -9.48 22.01 2.16
C ALA A 167 -9.77 22.08 3.65
N GLY A 168 -8.73 21.90 4.46
CA GLY A 168 -8.70 22.23 5.88
C GLY A 168 -8.28 23.67 6.16
N ALA A 169 -8.01 23.98 7.42
CA ALA A 169 -7.58 25.31 7.85
C ALA A 169 -6.26 25.71 7.17
N ASN A 170 -6.12 27.02 6.88
CA ASN A 170 -4.93 27.60 6.26
C ASN A 170 -4.53 26.94 4.92
N ALA A 171 -5.49 26.56 4.11
CA ALA A 171 -5.25 26.02 2.77
C ALA A 171 -4.56 27.08 1.89
N GLY A 172 -3.36 26.75 1.40
CA GLY A 172 -2.48 27.70 0.69
C GLY A 172 -2.62 27.62 -0.84
N SER A 173 -1.49 27.62 -1.56
CA SER A 173 -1.38 27.69 -3.03
C SER A 173 -2.19 26.61 -3.79
N LYS A 174 -2.40 25.43 -3.20
CA LYS A 174 -3.22 24.37 -3.82
C LYS A 174 -4.68 24.77 -3.92
N LEU A 175 -5.23 25.47 -2.92
CA LEU A 175 -6.60 25.98 -2.96
C LEU A 175 -6.77 27.02 -4.08
N GLN A 176 -5.82 27.98 -4.17
CA GLN A 176 -5.84 28.98 -5.24
C GLN A 176 -5.80 28.33 -6.63
N LYS A 177 -4.95 27.33 -6.79
CA LYS A 177 -4.84 26.59 -8.05
C LYS A 177 -6.12 25.81 -8.39
N ALA A 178 -6.80 25.23 -7.39
CA ALA A 178 -8.08 24.58 -7.58
C ALA A 178 -9.14 25.55 -8.10
N GLN A 179 -9.22 26.74 -7.48
CA GLN A 179 -10.15 27.81 -7.90
C GLN A 179 -9.87 28.29 -9.33
N GLN A 180 -8.58 28.47 -9.69
CA GLN A 180 -8.17 28.85 -11.07
C GLN A 180 -8.56 27.80 -12.11
N LEU A 181 -8.54 26.53 -11.74
CA LEU A 181 -8.91 25.41 -12.63
C LEU A 181 -10.39 25.06 -12.58
N GLY A 182 -11.20 25.77 -11.76
CA GLY A 182 -12.63 25.48 -11.60
C GLY A 182 -12.93 24.14 -10.94
N ILE A 183 -11.99 23.62 -10.12
CA ILE A 183 -12.16 22.32 -9.45
C ILE A 183 -12.96 22.53 -8.18
N PRO A 184 -14.00 21.70 -7.92
CA PRO A 184 -14.80 21.76 -6.70
C PRO A 184 -13.91 21.59 -5.44
N VAL A 185 -14.13 22.47 -4.47
CA VAL A 185 -13.45 22.44 -3.18
C VAL A 185 -14.45 21.99 -2.13
N LEU A 186 -14.09 20.96 -1.37
CA LEU A 186 -14.88 20.41 -0.28
C LEU A 186 -14.27 20.82 1.05
N THR A 187 -15.11 21.09 2.02
CA THR A 187 -14.77 21.15 3.44
C THR A 187 -14.59 19.73 3.98
N GLU A 188 -14.03 19.59 5.19
CA GLU A 188 -13.93 18.28 5.85
C GLU A 188 -15.30 17.64 6.10
N ASP A 189 -16.32 18.45 6.41
CA ASP A 189 -17.68 17.96 6.62
C ASP A 189 -18.32 17.46 5.33
N GLU A 190 -18.19 18.19 4.23
CA GLU A 190 -18.67 17.77 2.91
C GLU A 190 -17.93 16.51 2.42
N PHE A 191 -16.65 16.39 2.73
CA PHE A 191 -15.91 15.16 2.42
C PHE A 191 -16.41 13.98 3.23
N LEU A 192 -16.70 14.16 4.54
CA LEU A 192 -17.28 13.11 5.38
C LEU A 192 -18.70 12.70 4.94
N GLU A 193 -19.50 13.64 4.42
CA GLU A 193 -20.81 13.31 3.83
C GLU A 193 -20.65 12.45 2.56
N LEU A 194 -19.66 12.73 1.73
CA LEU A 194 -19.35 11.91 0.55
C LEU A 194 -18.90 10.49 0.89
N LEU A 195 -18.40 10.28 2.11
CA LEU A 195 -17.93 8.98 2.61
C LEU A 195 -19.09 8.09 3.12
N LYS A 196 -20.25 8.68 3.44
CA LYS A 196 -21.44 7.95 3.88
C LYS A 196 -22.13 7.24 2.72
#